data_2afb01900d99451355fae832535b3e36
#
_entry.id   2afb01900d99451355fae832535b3e36
#
_cell.length_a   1.000
_cell.length_b   1.000
_cell.length_c   1.000
_cell.angle_alpha   90.00
_cell.angle_beta   90.00
_cell.angle_gamma   90.00
#
_symmetry.space_group_name_H-M   'P 1'
#
loop_
_entity.id
_entity.type
_entity.pdbx_description
1 polymer ?
#
loop_
_entity_poly.entity_id
_entity_poly.type
_entity_poly.pdbx_seq_one_letter_code
_entity_poly.pdbx_strand_id
1 'polypeptide(L)'
;VEENIEFKNFNYSFGDNHIIKNFNFNINKGGKYAVIGKSGSGKSTIIKLLLGKLQSDQDKVLIDGNPLEIQDDINFSKEIGYVSQQTSIFTGSIRYNITLDDSYSDEEIWNTLEKVCLADRVKDLPDGLDHNLSNMGEILSGGEKQRLVLARVLIRNYPILILDEATSALDEKTAVRIENNILADDKLTLIMISHHIQEEIKKQLTECVELKVQ
;
A
#
# COMPACT_ATOMS: atom_id res chain seq x y z
N VAL A 1 14.14 7.14 3.55
CA VAL A 1 14.10 8.12 2.43
C VAL A 1 13.96 9.51 3.00
N GLU A 2 14.95 10.35 2.76
CA GLU A 2 14.96 11.71 3.26
C GLU A 2 14.42 12.73 2.25
N GLU A 3 14.63 12.48 0.96
CA GLU A 3 14.20 13.37 -0.11
C GLU A 3 13.30 12.68 -1.13
N ASN A 4 13.82 11.70 -1.90
CA ASN A 4 13.07 11.09 -2.99
C ASN A 4 13.52 9.67 -3.37
N ILE A 5 12.65 9.01 -4.16
CA ILE A 5 12.97 7.81 -4.93
C ILE A 5 12.80 8.16 -6.41
N GLU A 6 13.81 7.92 -7.22
CA GLU A 6 13.81 8.32 -8.62
C GLU A 6 14.07 7.12 -9.54
N PHE A 7 13.24 6.96 -10.56
CA PHE A 7 13.44 6.06 -11.69
C PHE A 7 13.93 6.88 -12.88
N LYS A 8 15.14 6.58 -13.39
CA LYS A 8 15.77 7.29 -14.52
C LYS A 8 15.87 6.37 -15.74
N ASN A 9 15.08 6.63 -16.78
CA ASN A 9 15.08 5.83 -18.01
C ASN A 9 15.12 4.34 -17.70
N PHE A 10 14.32 3.94 -16.70
CA PHE A 10 14.29 2.58 -16.20
C PHE A 10 13.71 1.64 -17.25
N ASN A 11 14.42 0.53 -17.48
CA ASN A 11 14.00 -0.53 -18.37
C ASN A 11 14.04 -1.85 -17.61
N TYR A 12 13.06 -2.70 -17.83
CA TYR A 12 13.04 -4.02 -17.25
C TYR A 12 12.52 -5.04 -18.25
N SER A 13 13.26 -6.15 -18.36
CA SER A 13 12.90 -7.28 -19.21
C SER A 13 12.93 -8.57 -18.40
N PHE A 14 12.04 -9.49 -18.72
CA PHE A 14 12.07 -10.85 -18.22
C PHE A 14 12.37 -11.78 -19.41
N GLY A 15 13.62 -12.26 -19.50
CA GLY A 15 14.12 -12.91 -20.70
C GLY A 15 14.07 -11.94 -21.87
N ASP A 16 13.50 -12.37 -22.98
CA ASP A 16 13.36 -11.53 -24.20
C ASP A 16 12.14 -10.59 -24.15
N ASN A 17 11.30 -10.69 -23.14
CA ASN A 17 10.10 -9.87 -23.01
C ASN A 17 10.41 -8.56 -22.30
N HIS A 18 10.32 -7.45 -23.01
CA HIS A 18 10.39 -6.11 -22.42
C HIS A 18 9.10 -5.80 -21.68
N ILE A 19 9.20 -5.55 -20.37
CA ILE A 19 8.04 -5.26 -19.50
C ILE A 19 7.90 -3.76 -19.28
N ILE A 20 9.01 -3.07 -19.07
CA ILE A 20 9.04 -1.62 -18.82
C ILE A 20 10.12 -1.03 -19.73
N LYS A 21 9.80 0.10 -20.41
CA LYS A 21 10.74 0.85 -21.24
C LYS A 21 10.70 2.33 -20.92
N ASN A 22 11.90 2.90 -20.77
CA ASN A 22 12.12 4.34 -20.58
C ASN A 22 11.21 4.95 -19.49
N PHE A 23 11.01 4.22 -18.40
CA PHE A 23 10.19 4.68 -17.29
C PHE A 23 10.94 5.74 -16.49
N ASN A 24 10.34 6.89 -16.35
CA ASN A 24 10.83 8.00 -15.53
C ASN A 24 9.75 8.34 -14.52
N PHE A 25 10.11 8.35 -13.26
CA PHE A 25 9.19 8.63 -12.19
C PHE A 25 9.95 9.13 -10.96
N ASN A 26 9.47 10.21 -10.35
CA ASN A 26 10.09 10.77 -9.17
C ASN A 26 9.08 10.82 -8.02
N ILE A 27 9.40 10.15 -6.93
CA ILE A 27 8.56 10.03 -5.74
C ILE A 27 9.20 10.84 -4.61
N ASN A 28 8.75 12.06 -4.41
CA ASN A 28 9.23 12.92 -3.33
C ASN A 28 8.57 12.58 -2.00
N LYS A 29 9.28 12.74 -0.91
CA LYS A 29 8.78 12.57 0.45
C LYS A 29 7.50 13.40 0.69
N GLY A 30 6.49 12.78 1.29
CA GLY A 30 5.19 13.39 1.55
C GLY A 30 4.27 13.50 0.32
N GLY A 31 4.77 13.18 -0.89
CA GLY A 31 3.97 13.21 -2.11
C GLY A 31 2.95 12.08 -2.20
N LYS A 32 1.93 12.26 -3.02
CA LYS A 32 0.85 11.31 -3.27
C LYS A 32 0.86 10.91 -4.73
N TYR A 33 1.10 9.65 -5.00
CA TYR A 33 1.36 9.14 -6.35
C TYR A 33 0.43 8.00 -6.70
N ALA A 34 0.19 7.84 -8.00
CA ALA A 34 -0.48 6.67 -8.52
C ALA A 34 0.23 6.09 -9.74
N VAL A 35 0.28 4.78 -9.82
CA VAL A 35 0.70 4.03 -10.99
C VAL A 35 -0.49 3.23 -11.47
N ILE A 36 -1.03 3.62 -12.62
CA ILE A 36 -2.18 2.95 -13.23
C ILE A 36 -1.74 2.15 -14.47
N GLY A 37 -2.52 1.15 -14.84
CA GLY A 37 -2.25 0.37 -16.04
C GLY A 37 -3.00 -0.95 -16.06
N LYS A 38 -3.10 -1.53 -17.23
CA LYS A 38 -3.75 -2.84 -17.43
C LYS A 38 -2.95 -3.98 -16.77
N SER A 39 -3.57 -5.14 -16.62
CA SER A 39 -2.85 -6.35 -16.19
C SER A 39 -1.66 -6.61 -17.15
N GLY A 40 -0.50 -6.97 -16.59
CA GLY A 40 0.71 -7.20 -17.37
C GLY A 40 1.51 -5.95 -17.77
N SER A 41 1.08 -4.73 -17.40
CA SER A 41 1.80 -3.50 -17.76
C SER A 41 3.09 -3.24 -16.96
N GLY A 42 3.44 -4.11 -15.99
CA GLY A 42 4.65 -3.94 -15.18
C GLY A 42 4.44 -3.33 -13.79
N LYS A 43 3.19 -3.07 -13.35
CA LYS A 43 2.89 -2.54 -12.01
C LYS A 43 3.53 -3.36 -10.89
N SER A 44 3.38 -4.68 -10.94
CA SER A 44 3.99 -5.59 -9.95
C SER A 44 5.53 -5.57 -9.99
N THR A 45 6.13 -5.24 -11.12
CA THR A 45 7.58 -5.07 -11.25
C THR A 45 8.03 -3.83 -10.49
N ILE A 46 7.33 -2.70 -10.64
CA ILE A 46 7.60 -1.47 -9.86
C ILE A 46 7.49 -1.74 -8.35
N ILE A 47 6.41 -2.44 -7.92
CA ILE A 47 6.25 -2.81 -6.51
C ILE A 47 7.44 -3.64 -6.01
N LYS A 48 7.83 -4.68 -6.75
CA LYS A 48 8.93 -5.57 -6.35
C LYS A 48 10.26 -4.83 -6.25
N LEU A 49 10.49 -3.86 -7.13
CA LEU A 49 11.65 -2.98 -7.05
C LEU A 49 11.61 -2.12 -5.79
N LEU A 50 10.50 -1.43 -5.54
CA LEU A 50 10.32 -0.60 -4.34
C LEU A 50 10.42 -1.41 -3.04
N LEU A 51 10.04 -2.69 -3.06
CA LEU A 51 10.16 -3.58 -1.91
C LEU A 51 11.52 -4.30 -1.82
N GLY A 52 12.50 -3.96 -2.67
CA GLY A 52 13.81 -4.62 -2.71
C GLY A 52 13.77 -6.11 -3.07
N LYS A 53 12.69 -6.58 -3.70
CA LYS A 53 12.51 -7.98 -4.10
C LYS A 53 12.98 -8.27 -5.53
N LEU A 54 13.39 -7.26 -6.23
CA LEU A 54 13.87 -7.33 -7.60
C LEU A 54 15.07 -6.40 -7.75
N GLN A 55 16.14 -6.91 -8.38
CA GLN A 55 17.31 -6.08 -8.70
C GLN A 55 17.01 -5.22 -9.91
N SER A 56 17.42 -3.97 -9.86
CA SER A 56 17.50 -3.10 -11.02
C SER A 56 18.92 -3.04 -11.58
N ASP A 57 19.09 -2.63 -12.83
CA ASP A 57 20.38 -2.15 -13.30
C ASP A 57 20.82 -0.99 -12.40
N GLN A 58 22.03 -1.09 -11.85
CA GLN A 58 22.52 -0.34 -10.67
C GLN A 58 22.31 1.17 -10.69
N ASP A 59 22.17 1.82 -11.86
CA ASP A 59 22.13 3.28 -11.96
C ASP A 59 20.74 3.83 -12.36
N LYS A 60 19.69 3.02 -12.33
CA LYS A 60 18.37 3.40 -12.86
C LYS A 60 17.31 3.68 -11.82
N VAL A 61 17.52 3.20 -10.59
CA VAL A 61 16.69 3.51 -9.43
C VAL A 61 17.57 4.14 -8.37
N LEU A 62 17.27 5.35 -7.98
CA LEU A 62 18.02 6.10 -6.97
C LEU A 62 17.15 6.35 -5.75
N ILE A 63 17.76 6.29 -4.57
CA ILE A 63 17.18 6.74 -3.31
C ILE A 63 18.05 7.88 -2.80
N ASP A 64 17.45 9.06 -2.62
CA ASP A 64 18.15 10.27 -2.18
C ASP A 64 19.42 10.55 -3.02
N GLY A 65 19.31 10.34 -4.36
CA GLY A 65 20.38 10.53 -5.33
C GLY A 65 21.43 9.40 -5.42
N ASN A 66 21.36 8.38 -4.55
CA ASN A 66 22.28 7.26 -4.55
C ASN A 66 21.64 6.03 -5.21
N PRO A 67 22.41 5.24 -6.01
CA PRO A 67 21.89 4.00 -6.57
C PRO A 67 21.38 3.06 -5.47
N LEU A 68 20.23 2.41 -5.74
CA LEU A 68 19.68 1.39 -4.86
C LEU A 68 20.57 0.16 -4.86
N GLU A 69 21.37 0.00 -3.81
CA GLU A 69 22.22 -1.17 -3.60
C GLU A 69 21.53 -2.23 -2.73
N ILE A 70 21.82 -3.51 -2.96
CA ILE A 70 21.18 -4.66 -2.27
C ILE A 70 21.33 -4.57 -0.74
N GLN A 71 22.41 -3.99 -0.23
CA GLN A 71 22.65 -3.85 1.21
C GLN A 71 21.77 -2.79 1.86
N ASP A 72 21.35 -1.77 1.11
CA ASP A 72 20.45 -0.71 1.56
C ASP A 72 18.98 -1.16 1.50
N ASP A 73 18.65 -2.14 0.66
CA ASP A 73 17.30 -2.69 0.46
C ASP A 73 16.65 -3.18 1.78
N ILE A 74 17.42 -3.77 2.68
CA ILE A 74 16.90 -4.30 3.95
C ILE A 74 16.44 -3.17 4.88
N ASN A 75 17.15 -2.06 4.91
CA ASN A 75 16.77 -0.91 5.74
C ASN A 75 15.63 -0.11 5.10
N PHE A 76 15.70 0.08 3.80
CA PHE A 76 14.67 0.77 3.03
C PHE A 76 13.30 0.04 3.11
N SER A 77 13.29 -1.28 2.95
CA SER A 77 12.04 -2.06 3.02
C SER A 77 11.34 -1.99 4.39
N LYS A 78 12.06 -1.67 5.47
CA LYS A 78 11.47 -1.47 6.81
C LYS A 78 10.70 -0.15 6.95
N GLU A 79 10.93 0.79 6.05
CA GLU A 79 10.22 2.07 6.01
C GLU A 79 8.94 2.02 5.18
N ILE A 80 8.67 0.89 4.51
CA ILE A 80 7.55 0.74 3.58
C ILE A 80 6.46 -0.14 4.16
N GLY A 81 5.29 0.44 4.36
CA GLY A 81 4.05 -0.30 4.52
C GLY A 81 3.52 -0.76 3.16
N TYR A 82 3.23 -2.04 3.03
CA TYR A 82 2.69 -2.60 1.80
C TYR A 82 1.38 -3.34 2.06
N VAL A 83 0.33 -2.92 1.38
CA VAL A 83 -0.97 -3.59 1.36
C VAL A 83 -1.16 -4.21 -0.01
N SER A 84 -1.15 -5.54 -0.05
CA SER A 84 -1.38 -6.30 -1.29
C SER A 84 -2.88 -6.52 -1.55
N GLN A 85 -3.21 -6.86 -2.78
CA GLN A 85 -4.55 -7.29 -3.16
C GLN A 85 -5.02 -8.53 -2.38
N GLN A 86 -4.09 -9.40 -1.96
CA GLN A 86 -4.42 -10.59 -1.19
C GLN A 86 -4.64 -10.24 0.29
N THR A 87 -5.78 -10.66 0.82
CA THR A 87 -6.15 -10.46 2.22
C THR A 87 -5.87 -11.72 3.04
N SER A 88 -4.95 -11.64 3.98
CA SER A 88 -4.66 -12.73 4.93
C SER A 88 -5.15 -12.35 6.31
N ILE A 89 -6.16 -13.08 6.80
CA ILE A 89 -6.67 -12.97 8.17
C ILE A 89 -6.11 -14.11 8.98
N PHE A 90 -5.57 -13.79 10.15
CA PHE A 90 -5.03 -14.75 11.08
C PHE A 90 -6.11 -15.23 12.05
N THR A 91 -6.01 -16.47 12.51
CA THR A 91 -6.80 -16.96 13.63
C THR A 91 -6.42 -16.18 14.89
N GLY A 92 -7.41 -15.60 15.56
CA GLY A 92 -7.21 -14.74 16.71
C GLY A 92 -8.19 -13.58 16.75
N SER A 93 -8.03 -12.67 17.67
CA SER A 93 -8.94 -11.53 17.84
C SER A 93 -8.77 -10.47 16.72
N ILE A 94 -9.74 -9.56 16.63
CA ILE A 94 -9.58 -8.34 15.80
C ILE A 94 -8.33 -7.58 16.22
N ARG A 95 -8.14 -7.38 17.53
CA ARG A 95 -6.94 -6.76 18.10
C ARG A 95 -5.67 -7.43 17.59
N TYR A 96 -5.56 -8.75 17.73
CA TYR A 96 -4.40 -9.51 17.24
C TYR A 96 -4.18 -9.32 15.74
N ASN A 97 -5.25 -9.35 14.94
CA ASN A 97 -5.14 -9.15 13.50
C ASN A 97 -4.64 -7.77 13.08
N ILE A 98 -4.83 -6.75 13.91
CA ILE A 98 -4.32 -5.40 13.66
C ILE A 98 -2.89 -5.25 14.20
N THR A 99 -2.64 -5.65 15.45
CA THR A 99 -1.39 -5.37 16.16
C THR A 99 -0.30 -6.39 15.92
N LEU A 100 -0.65 -7.66 15.66
CA LEU A 100 0.28 -8.81 15.58
C LEU A 100 1.17 -8.90 16.84
N ASP A 101 0.55 -8.72 18.02
CA ASP A 101 1.19 -8.70 19.33
C ASP A 101 2.10 -7.48 19.63
N ASP A 102 2.21 -6.52 18.72
CA ASP A 102 2.83 -5.23 19.03
C ASP A 102 1.97 -4.43 20.02
N SER A 103 2.61 -3.63 20.86
CA SER A 103 1.93 -2.84 21.89
C SER A 103 1.34 -1.56 21.30
N TYR A 104 0.02 -1.51 21.21
CA TYR A 104 -0.77 -0.32 20.85
C TYR A 104 -1.88 -0.11 21.88
N SER A 105 -2.22 1.14 22.17
CA SER A 105 -3.38 1.47 22.99
C SER A 105 -4.69 1.18 22.26
N ASP A 106 -5.76 0.96 23.03
CA ASP A 106 -7.10 0.82 22.43
C ASP A 106 -7.49 2.04 21.60
N GLU A 107 -7.08 3.23 22.03
CA GLU A 107 -7.34 4.48 21.29
C GLU A 107 -6.68 4.46 19.90
N GLU A 108 -5.42 4.03 19.78
CA GLU A 108 -4.73 3.91 18.49
C GLU A 108 -5.40 2.89 17.57
N ILE A 109 -5.85 1.77 18.15
CA ILE A 109 -6.56 0.72 17.40
C ILE A 109 -7.90 1.26 16.88
N TRP A 110 -8.70 1.91 17.74
CA TRP A 110 -9.98 2.46 17.35
C TRP A 110 -9.85 3.59 16.32
N ASN A 111 -8.90 4.51 16.50
CA ASN A 111 -8.61 5.57 15.53
C ASN A 111 -8.23 4.99 14.16
N THR A 112 -7.47 3.89 14.15
CA THR A 112 -7.11 3.20 12.91
C THR A 112 -8.32 2.53 12.24
N LEU A 113 -9.19 1.90 13.04
CA LEU A 113 -10.45 1.30 12.55
C LEU A 113 -11.40 2.36 11.98
N GLU A 114 -11.43 3.55 12.56
CA GLU A 114 -12.21 4.68 12.02
C GLU A 114 -11.66 5.14 10.66
N LYS A 115 -10.33 5.26 10.52
CA LYS A 115 -9.69 5.61 9.25
C LYS A 115 -10.08 4.67 8.12
N VAL A 116 -10.20 3.36 8.39
CA VAL A 116 -10.59 2.36 7.40
C VAL A 116 -12.09 2.06 7.38
N CYS A 117 -12.92 2.86 8.04
CA CYS A 117 -14.39 2.72 8.08
C CYS A 117 -14.86 1.34 8.59
N LEU A 118 -14.14 0.74 9.55
CA LEU A 118 -14.46 -0.57 10.12
C LEU A 118 -14.88 -0.50 11.60
N ALA A 119 -14.75 0.65 12.26
CA ALA A 119 -14.99 0.82 13.69
C ALA A 119 -16.42 0.41 14.11
N ASP A 120 -17.44 0.87 13.40
CA ASP A 120 -18.85 0.57 13.75
C ASP A 120 -19.10 -0.94 13.66
N ARG A 121 -18.61 -1.57 12.60
CA ARG A 121 -18.72 -3.04 12.46
C ARG A 121 -18.06 -3.82 13.60
N VAL A 122 -16.90 -3.36 14.07
CA VAL A 122 -16.18 -4.00 15.19
C VAL A 122 -16.92 -3.75 16.51
N LYS A 123 -17.50 -2.56 16.72
CA LYS A 123 -18.34 -2.27 17.90
C LYS A 123 -19.58 -3.16 17.98
N ASP A 124 -20.13 -3.58 16.84
CA ASP A 124 -21.29 -4.47 16.76
C ASP A 124 -20.95 -5.94 17.03
N LEU A 125 -19.68 -6.32 17.07
CA LEU A 125 -19.25 -7.67 17.43
C LEU A 125 -19.41 -7.88 18.96
N PRO A 126 -19.81 -9.09 19.42
CA PRO A 126 -20.08 -9.36 20.83
C PRO A 126 -18.96 -8.94 21.79
N ASP A 127 -17.69 -9.15 21.38
CA ASP A 127 -16.52 -8.87 22.20
C ASP A 127 -15.67 -7.70 21.62
N GLY A 128 -16.22 -6.94 20.67
CA GLY A 128 -15.53 -5.79 20.07
C GLY A 128 -14.13 -6.13 19.52
N LEU A 129 -13.09 -5.46 20.03
CA LEU A 129 -11.70 -5.70 19.64
C LEU A 129 -11.22 -7.12 19.97
N ASP A 130 -11.73 -7.72 21.01
CA ASP A 130 -11.31 -9.04 21.49
C ASP A 130 -12.14 -10.17 20.86
N HIS A 131 -13.08 -9.83 19.97
CA HIS A 131 -13.84 -10.80 19.21
C HIS A 131 -12.91 -11.68 18.38
N ASN A 132 -13.02 -13.01 18.58
CA ASN A 132 -12.15 -13.99 17.95
C ASN A 132 -12.66 -14.36 16.55
N LEU A 133 -11.80 -14.19 15.55
CA LEU A 133 -12.03 -14.64 14.19
C LEU A 133 -11.59 -16.10 14.10
N SER A 134 -12.56 -16.99 13.87
CA SER A 134 -12.28 -18.41 13.63
C SER A 134 -11.50 -18.62 12.31
N ASN A 135 -10.89 -19.80 12.16
CA ASN A 135 -10.08 -20.19 11.00
C ASN A 135 -10.75 -19.98 9.63
N MET A 136 -12.05 -19.77 9.58
CA MET A 136 -12.78 -19.59 8.32
C MET A 136 -13.13 -18.12 8.02
N GLY A 137 -12.91 -17.19 8.97
CA GLY A 137 -13.17 -15.76 8.77
C GLY A 137 -14.60 -15.46 8.27
N GLU A 138 -15.55 -16.32 8.59
CA GLU A 138 -16.91 -16.29 8.05
C GLU A 138 -17.73 -15.08 8.51
N ILE A 139 -17.29 -14.44 9.59
CA ILE A 139 -17.98 -13.28 10.18
C ILE A 139 -17.71 -11.98 9.40
N LEU A 140 -16.59 -11.89 8.67
CA LEU A 140 -16.19 -10.72 7.91
C LEU A 140 -16.38 -10.95 6.40
N SER A 141 -17.03 -10.00 5.75
CA SER A 141 -17.09 -9.94 4.28
C SER A 141 -15.71 -9.71 3.66
N GLY A 142 -15.59 -9.90 2.34
CA GLY A 142 -14.34 -9.63 1.63
C GLY A 142 -13.83 -8.21 1.83
N GLY A 143 -14.71 -7.22 1.74
CA GLY A 143 -14.37 -5.82 1.99
C GLY A 143 -14.00 -5.52 3.43
N GLU A 144 -14.62 -6.17 4.43
CA GLU A 144 -14.24 -6.03 5.84
C GLU A 144 -12.87 -6.65 6.12
N LYS A 145 -12.57 -7.80 5.52
CA LYS A 145 -11.23 -8.41 5.58
C LYS A 145 -10.16 -7.50 4.98
N GLN A 146 -10.45 -6.90 3.82
CA GLN A 146 -9.52 -5.97 3.18
C GLN A 146 -9.25 -4.74 4.06
N ARG A 147 -10.29 -4.16 4.67
CA ARG A 147 -10.16 -3.05 5.63
C ARG A 147 -9.38 -3.43 6.88
N LEU A 148 -9.54 -4.65 7.40
CA LEU A 148 -8.78 -5.13 8.54
C LEU A 148 -7.29 -5.27 8.23
N VAL A 149 -6.94 -5.79 7.04
CA VAL A 149 -5.55 -5.86 6.56
C VAL A 149 -4.97 -4.45 6.36
N LEU A 150 -5.76 -3.52 5.83
CA LEU A 150 -5.36 -2.13 5.68
C LEU A 150 -5.08 -1.48 7.05
N ALA A 151 -5.95 -1.70 8.04
CA ALA A 151 -5.75 -1.23 9.41
C ALA A 151 -4.45 -1.77 10.02
N ARG A 152 -4.14 -3.06 9.80
CA ARG A 152 -2.90 -3.69 10.24
C ARG A 152 -1.65 -2.96 9.76
N VAL A 153 -1.66 -2.44 8.55
CA VAL A 153 -0.51 -1.71 7.99
C VAL A 153 -0.51 -0.25 8.45
N LEU A 154 -1.68 0.40 8.45
CA LEU A 154 -1.79 1.82 8.81
C LEU A 154 -1.40 2.13 10.26
N ILE A 155 -1.69 1.23 11.21
CA ILE A 155 -1.36 1.44 12.63
C ILE A 155 0.14 1.59 12.87
N ARG A 156 0.97 1.05 11.98
CA ARG A 156 2.43 1.08 12.08
C ARG A 156 3.05 2.40 11.65
N ASN A 157 2.26 3.31 11.09
CA ASN A 157 2.67 4.64 10.69
C ASN A 157 3.96 4.68 9.85
N TYR A 158 4.04 3.79 8.86
CA TYR A 158 5.17 3.78 7.92
C TYR A 158 5.29 5.12 7.17
N PRO A 159 6.49 5.64 6.98
CA PRO A 159 6.68 6.90 6.23
C PRO A 159 6.34 6.78 4.74
N ILE A 160 6.40 5.56 4.19
CA ILE A 160 5.99 5.25 2.82
C ILE A 160 4.93 4.16 2.85
N LEU A 161 3.84 4.34 2.12
CA LEU A 161 2.76 3.36 1.99
C LEU A 161 2.52 3.04 0.52
N ILE A 162 2.57 1.75 0.21
CA ILE A 162 2.18 1.22 -1.10
C ILE A 162 0.84 0.50 -0.96
N LEU A 163 -0.16 0.96 -1.71
CA LEU A 163 -1.48 0.34 -1.80
C LEU A 163 -1.63 -0.34 -3.17
N ASP A 164 -1.59 -1.67 -3.18
CA ASP A 164 -1.74 -2.48 -4.38
C ASP A 164 -3.17 -3.02 -4.46
N GLU A 165 -4.04 -2.30 -5.18
CA GLU A 165 -5.46 -2.59 -5.30
C GLU A 165 -6.17 -2.78 -3.94
N ALA A 166 -5.71 -2.05 -2.93
CA ALA A 166 -6.09 -2.23 -1.53
C ALA A 166 -7.55 -1.87 -1.19
N THR A 167 -8.27 -1.27 -2.12
CA THR A 167 -9.69 -0.88 -1.99
C THR A 167 -10.60 -1.55 -3.03
N SER A 168 -10.04 -2.46 -3.83
CA SER A 168 -10.74 -3.06 -4.99
C SER A 168 -11.96 -3.93 -4.64
N ALA A 169 -12.03 -4.49 -3.42
CA ALA A 169 -13.17 -5.29 -2.94
C ALA A 169 -14.25 -4.44 -2.23
N LEU A 170 -14.09 -3.13 -2.19
CA LEU A 170 -15.00 -2.19 -1.53
C LEU A 170 -15.98 -1.57 -2.53
N ASP A 171 -17.13 -1.13 -2.03
CA ASP A 171 -17.97 -0.23 -2.78
C ASP A 171 -17.25 1.13 -2.98
N GLU A 172 -17.57 1.81 -4.06
CA GLU A 172 -16.90 3.04 -4.47
C GLU A 172 -16.91 4.13 -3.38
N LYS A 173 -18.04 4.31 -2.70
CA LYS A 173 -18.17 5.33 -1.65
C LYS A 173 -17.25 5.05 -0.46
N THR A 174 -17.18 3.81 -0.03
CA THR A 174 -16.28 3.39 1.06
C THR A 174 -14.81 3.49 0.64
N ALA A 175 -14.48 3.08 -0.59
CA ALA A 175 -13.12 3.19 -1.13
C ALA A 175 -12.64 4.65 -1.13
N VAL A 176 -13.42 5.56 -1.72
CA VAL A 176 -13.10 7.00 -1.78
C VAL A 176 -12.93 7.59 -0.37
N ARG A 177 -13.81 7.24 0.58
CA ARG A 177 -13.70 7.72 1.96
C ARG A 177 -12.39 7.27 2.62
N ILE A 178 -12.01 6.02 2.48
CA ILE A 178 -10.76 5.48 3.03
C ILE A 178 -9.55 6.15 2.37
N GLU A 179 -9.56 6.26 1.05
CA GLU A 179 -8.48 6.89 0.28
C GLU A 179 -8.32 8.37 0.70
N ASN A 180 -9.40 9.12 0.87
CA ASN A 180 -9.36 10.48 1.39
C ASN A 180 -8.78 10.55 2.82
N ASN A 181 -9.13 9.61 3.70
CA ASN A 181 -8.57 9.55 5.06
C ASN A 181 -7.04 9.32 5.05
N ILE A 182 -6.55 8.52 4.09
CA ILE A 182 -5.11 8.25 3.94
C ILE A 182 -4.41 9.45 3.30
N LEU A 183 -5.01 10.06 2.28
CA LEU A 183 -4.47 11.23 1.59
C LEU A 183 -4.32 12.47 2.50
N ALA A 184 -5.14 12.55 3.55
CA ALA A 184 -5.11 13.66 4.51
C ALA A 184 -3.84 13.71 5.38
N ASP A 185 -3.01 12.65 5.38
CA ASP A 185 -1.73 12.64 6.10
C ASP A 185 -0.63 13.26 5.24
N ASP A 186 -0.30 14.53 5.47
CA ASP A 186 0.69 15.27 4.70
C ASP A 186 2.13 14.72 4.83
N LYS A 187 2.42 13.95 5.87
CA LYS A 187 3.75 13.37 6.10
C LYS A 187 3.95 12.05 5.37
N LEU A 188 2.86 11.38 5.04
CA LEU A 188 2.88 10.08 4.40
C LEU A 188 3.23 10.21 2.91
N THR A 189 4.26 9.49 2.46
CA THR A 189 4.48 9.26 1.03
C THR A 189 3.58 8.11 0.59
N LEU A 190 2.64 8.37 -0.32
CA LEU A 190 1.66 7.38 -0.76
C LEU A 190 1.90 6.99 -2.22
N ILE A 191 1.90 5.70 -2.50
CA ILE A 191 1.97 5.13 -3.85
C ILE A 191 0.78 4.20 -4.03
N MET A 192 -0.20 4.62 -4.80
CA MET A 192 -1.38 3.81 -5.14
C MET A 192 -1.15 3.07 -6.45
N ILE A 193 -1.44 1.79 -6.47
CA ILE A 193 -1.35 0.96 -7.68
C ILE A 193 -2.73 0.42 -7.96
N SER A 194 -3.26 0.75 -9.13
CA SER A 194 -4.63 0.39 -9.49
C SER A 194 -4.81 0.26 -11.00
N HIS A 195 -5.89 -0.38 -11.40
CA HIS A 195 -6.37 -0.32 -12.79
C HIS A 195 -7.09 0.99 -13.09
N HIS A 196 -7.72 1.57 -12.08
CA HIS A 196 -8.50 2.78 -12.19
C HIS A 196 -8.45 3.57 -10.89
N ILE A 197 -8.44 4.89 -10.98
CA ILE A 197 -8.52 5.80 -9.83
C ILE A 197 -9.64 6.79 -10.09
N GLN A 198 -10.47 7.02 -9.09
CA GLN A 198 -11.58 7.97 -9.15
C GLN A 198 -11.05 9.38 -9.37
N GLU A 199 -11.75 10.17 -10.19
CA GLU A 199 -11.33 11.53 -10.53
C GLU A 199 -11.21 12.45 -9.29
N GLU A 200 -12.00 12.21 -8.25
CA GLU A 200 -11.90 12.92 -6.97
C GLU A 200 -10.56 12.68 -6.28
N ILE A 201 -10.10 11.44 -6.26
CA ILE A 201 -8.81 11.02 -5.68
C ILE A 201 -7.67 11.53 -6.56
N LYS A 202 -7.80 11.37 -7.88
CA LYS A 202 -6.78 11.78 -8.85
C LYS A 202 -6.40 13.26 -8.75
N LYS A 203 -7.37 14.13 -8.44
CA LYS A 203 -7.14 15.58 -8.24
C LYS A 203 -6.26 15.90 -7.03
N GLN A 204 -6.14 14.99 -6.09
CA GLN A 204 -5.35 15.16 -4.86
C GLN A 204 -3.94 14.57 -5.00
N LEU A 205 -3.66 13.87 -6.08
CA LEU A 205 -2.35 13.26 -6.31
C LEU A 205 -1.34 14.30 -6.79
N THR A 206 -0.10 14.13 -6.35
CA THR A 206 1.05 14.87 -6.88
C THR A 206 1.31 14.52 -8.34
N GLU A 207 1.23 13.21 -8.66
CA GLU A 207 1.40 12.71 -10.01
C GLU A 207 0.68 11.36 -10.18
N CYS A 208 0.18 11.13 -11.40
CA CYS A 208 -0.42 9.86 -11.80
C CYS A 208 0.23 9.39 -13.10
N VAL A 209 0.91 8.25 -13.07
CA VAL A 209 1.63 7.69 -14.21
C VAL A 209 0.90 6.47 -14.75
N GLU A 210 0.76 6.39 -16.07
CA GLU A 210 0.16 5.24 -16.73
C GLU A 210 1.23 4.34 -17.37
N LEU A 211 1.28 3.08 -16.92
CA LEU A 211 2.09 2.04 -17.55
C LEU A 211 1.33 1.40 -18.72
N LYS A 212 1.93 1.43 -19.88
CA LYS A 212 1.37 0.80 -21.10
C LYS A 212 1.93 -0.60 -21.26
N VAL A 213 1.07 -1.53 -21.70
CA VAL A 213 1.51 -2.87 -22.13
C VAL A 213 2.39 -2.71 -23.38
N GLN A 214 3.53 -3.35 -23.38
CA GLN A 214 4.53 -3.32 -24.46
C GLN A 214 4.22 -4.40 -25.51
#